data_b176a5d84c92d342b2f458e163e5a641
#
_entry.id   b176a5d84c92d342b2f458e163e5a641
#
_cell.length_a   1.000
_cell.length_b   1.000
_cell.length_c   1.000
_cell.angle_alpha   90.00
_cell.angle_beta   90.00
_cell.angle_gamma   90.00
#
_symmetry.space_group_name_H-M   'P 1'
#
loop_
_entity.id
_entity.type
_entity.pdbx_description
1 polymer ?
#
loop_
_entity_poly.entity_id
_entity_poly.type
_entity_poly.pdbx_seq_one_letter_code
_entity_poly.pdbx_strand_id
1 'polypeptide(L)'
;MKILKYFLVALSLLGLMVAHQYYNEDNHTIVSARKASGDELFNTEEGVTRYKIFGQNNIETVILIHSFNGFLESWAPNVDSLVNAGYRVVVYDLFGRGLSDRPHKDYDLTLFQTQLDSLIRKLGAKNVHLIGSSFGCVIAADYAMKYPEKIESLVMVGPAGWPDENGRNQLLDIPIVGDLVFHYFGKQILKPKVEAYFLEPSKHSEFIEKWTTFSSYPGFTRSALSTLRYSPVLDYSAGWRRLGELNKPIAFIWGKQDVSFPYSNTTKLSKLIPHARIIGIDNAAHWVNIEQADQVNGAIGEFLSVKR
;
A
#
# COMPACT_ATOMS: atom_id res chain seq x y z
N MET A 1 -10.58 31.37 -36.53
CA MET A 1 -11.03 32.01 -35.30
C MET A 1 -12.20 31.30 -34.61
N LYS A 2 -13.35 31.06 -35.27
CA LYS A 2 -14.55 30.44 -34.61
C LYS A 2 -14.26 29.05 -34.04
N ILE A 3 -13.57 28.15 -34.79
CA ILE A 3 -13.25 26.79 -34.36
C ILE A 3 -12.36 26.80 -33.11
N LEU A 4 -11.31 27.64 -33.05
CA LEU A 4 -10.46 27.79 -31.89
C LEU A 4 -11.24 28.27 -30.64
N LYS A 5 -12.20 29.18 -30.82
CA LYS A 5 -13.05 29.64 -29.73
C LYS A 5 -13.94 28.52 -29.19
N TYR A 6 -14.55 27.71 -30.03
CA TYR A 6 -15.35 26.57 -29.61
C TYR A 6 -14.50 25.49 -28.91
N PHE A 7 -13.28 25.27 -29.40
CA PHE A 7 -12.34 24.34 -28.77
C PHE A 7 -11.93 24.77 -27.36
N LEU A 8 -11.62 26.07 -27.18
CA LEU A 8 -11.30 26.63 -25.88
C LEU A 8 -12.47 26.59 -24.89
N VAL A 9 -13.70 26.86 -25.37
CA VAL A 9 -14.92 26.74 -24.55
C VAL A 9 -15.15 25.29 -24.13
N ALA A 10 -14.98 24.33 -25.05
CA ALA A 10 -15.12 22.91 -24.73
C ALA A 10 -14.09 22.45 -23.69
N LEU A 11 -12.83 22.87 -23.82
CA LEU A 11 -11.77 22.62 -22.83
C LEU A 11 -12.09 23.22 -21.46
N SER A 12 -12.63 24.44 -21.43
CA SER A 12 -13.01 25.10 -20.17
C SER A 12 -14.18 24.38 -19.49
N LEU A 13 -15.19 23.96 -20.25
CA LEU A 13 -16.33 23.20 -19.73
C LEU A 13 -15.88 21.82 -19.22
N LEU A 14 -14.99 21.18 -19.92
CA LEU A 14 -14.40 19.91 -19.51
C LEU A 14 -13.60 20.07 -18.19
N GLY A 15 -12.78 21.11 -18.10
CA GLY A 15 -12.04 21.45 -16.88
C GLY A 15 -12.97 21.73 -15.68
N LEU A 16 -14.06 22.46 -15.89
CA LEU A 16 -15.06 22.72 -14.86
C LEU A 16 -15.79 21.45 -14.42
N MET A 17 -16.10 20.55 -15.34
CA MET A 17 -16.75 19.28 -15.04
C MET A 17 -15.84 18.38 -14.21
N VAL A 18 -14.54 18.31 -14.56
CA VAL A 18 -13.54 17.56 -13.77
C VAL A 18 -13.38 18.16 -12.38
N ALA A 19 -13.25 19.47 -12.28
CA ALA A 19 -13.16 20.17 -11.01
C ALA A 19 -14.41 19.92 -10.15
N HIS A 20 -15.59 19.97 -10.74
CA HIS A 20 -16.82 19.69 -10.04
C HIS A 20 -16.86 18.27 -9.48
N GLN A 21 -16.52 17.26 -10.27
CA GLN A 21 -16.47 15.86 -9.82
C GLN A 21 -15.36 15.62 -8.78
N TYR A 22 -14.22 16.28 -8.91
CA TYR A 22 -13.10 16.19 -7.98
C TYR A 22 -13.45 16.77 -6.60
N TYR A 23 -14.19 17.87 -6.54
CA TYR A 23 -14.53 18.56 -5.28
C TYR A 23 -15.85 18.09 -4.65
N ASN A 24 -16.74 17.44 -5.41
CA ASN A 24 -18.06 16.98 -4.93
C ASN A 24 -18.17 15.46 -4.81
N GLU A 25 -17.09 14.80 -4.35
CA GLU A 25 -17.15 13.38 -4.04
C GLU A 25 -18.13 13.14 -2.88
N ASP A 26 -19.18 12.36 -3.12
CA ASP A 26 -20.13 11.98 -2.07
C ASP A 26 -19.56 10.90 -1.17
N ASN A 27 -19.19 11.26 0.05
CA ASN A 27 -18.62 10.37 1.04
C ASN A 27 -19.68 9.61 1.89
N HIS A 28 -20.98 9.79 1.66
CA HIS A 28 -22.02 9.12 2.45
C HIS A 28 -21.92 7.59 2.40
N THR A 29 -21.56 7.03 1.25
CA THR A 29 -21.41 5.58 1.08
C THR A 29 -20.28 5.01 1.93
N ILE A 30 -19.14 5.68 2.00
CA ILE A 30 -17.99 5.21 2.81
C ILE A 30 -18.25 5.39 4.31
N VAL A 31 -18.91 6.47 4.71
CA VAL A 31 -19.30 6.70 6.10
C VAL A 31 -20.28 5.62 6.57
N SER A 32 -21.25 5.28 5.73
CA SER A 32 -22.21 4.20 5.99
C SER A 32 -21.51 2.84 6.10
N ALA A 33 -20.57 2.54 5.19
CA ALA A 33 -19.79 1.30 5.21
C ALA A 33 -18.91 1.19 6.46
N ARG A 34 -18.27 2.28 6.90
CA ARG A 34 -17.52 2.35 8.18
C ARG A 34 -18.41 2.00 9.36
N LYS A 35 -19.59 2.61 9.43
CA LYS A 35 -20.56 2.35 10.51
C LYS A 35 -21.01 0.90 10.52
N ALA A 36 -21.23 0.32 9.34
CA ALA A 36 -21.64 -1.07 9.20
C ALA A 36 -20.52 -2.08 9.52
N SER A 37 -19.24 -1.71 9.28
CA SER A 37 -18.10 -2.60 9.56
C SER A 37 -17.87 -2.83 11.06
N GLY A 38 -18.25 -1.89 11.91
CA GLY A 38 -17.96 -1.94 13.35
C GLY A 38 -16.48 -1.87 13.71
N ASP A 39 -15.62 -1.55 12.75
CA ASP A 39 -14.17 -1.50 12.94
C ASP A 39 -13.74 -0.24 13.69
N GLU A 40 -12.54 -0.29 14.27
CA GLU A 40 -11.97 0.85 14.97
C GLU A 40 -11.58 1.97 13.98
N LEU A 41 -11.84 3.20 14.41
CA LEU A 41 -11.55 4.41 13.67
C LEU A 41 -10.74 5.37 14.55
N PHE A 42 -9.81 6.10 13.97
CA PHE A 42 -9.21 7.25 14.62
C PHE A 42 -9.09 8.44 13.67
N ASN A 43 -9.23 9.64 14.24
CA ASN A 43 -9.11 10.88 13.51
C ASN A 43 -7.65 11.37 13.54
N THR A 44 -7.18 11.84 12.41
CA THR A 44 -5.96 12.63 12.25
C THR A 44 -6.34 14.00 11.68
N GLU A 45 -5.38 14.93 11.59
CA GLU A 45 -5.60 16.20 10.89
C GLU A 45 -5.94 16.01 9.40
N GLU A 46 -5.49 14.88 8.82
CA GLU A 46 -5.67 14.57 7.40
C GLU A 46 -6.95 13.79 7.09
N GLY A 47 -7.60 13.22 8.09
CA GLY A 47 -8.81 12.43 7.93
C GLY A 47 -8.92 11.23 8.87
N VAL A 48 -9.95 10.43 8.64
CA VAL A 48 -10.25 9.23 9.41
C VAL A 48 -9.47 8.04 8.86
N THR A 49 -8.79 7.30 9.74
CA THR A 49 -8.15 6.02 9.42
C THR A 49 -8.93 4.88 10.07
N ARG A 50 -9.26 3.85 9.27
CA ARG A 50 -9.78 2.57 9.74
C ARG A 50 -8.63 1.63 10.09
N TYR A 51 -8.74 0.97 11.25
CA TYR A 51 -7.73 0.02 11.70
C TYR A 51 -8.37 -1.09 12.55
N LYS A 52 -7.60 -2.16 12.79
CA LYS A 52 -7.95 -3.26 13.73
C LYS A 52 -6.74 -3.64 14.56
N ILE A 53 -6.99 -4.04 15.79
CA ILE A 53 -5.98 -4.57 16.71
C ILE A 53 -6.33 -6.00 17.07
N PHE A 54 -5.34 -6.87 17.00
CA PHE A 54 -5.45 -8.26 17.43
C PHE A 54 -4.37 -8.53 18.48
N GLY A 55 -4.63 -9.42 19.42
CA GLY A 55 -3.68 -9.71 20.50
C GLY A 55 -3.40 -8.50 21.38
N GLN A 56 -4.44 -7.74 21.79
CA GLN A 56 -4.33 -6.44 22.49
C GLN A 56 -3.47 -6.48 23.76
N ASN A 57 -3.40 -7.63 24.44
CA ASN A 57 -2.63 -7.80 25.68
C ASN A 57 -1.14 -8.06 25.46
N ASN A 58 -0.71 -8.28 24.21
CA ASN A 58 0.68 -8.49 23.88
C ASN A 58 1.45 -7.16 23.86
N ILE A 59 2.72 -7.20 24.28
CA ILE A 59 3.53 -5.99 24.48
C ILE A 59 4.18 -5.54 23.17
N GLU A 60 4.82 -6.48 22.46
CA GLU A 60 5.51 -6.19 21.19
C GLU A 60 4.50 -5.96 20.07
N THR A 61 4.66 -4.86 19.36
CA THR A 61 3.71 -4.43 18.34
C THR A 61 4.25 -4.65 16.93
N VAL A 62 3.47 -5.35 16.13
CA VAL A 62 3.65 -5.49 14.68
C VAL A 62 2.59 -4.66 13.96
N ILE A 63 3.00 -3.79 13.04
CA ILE A 63 2.09 -3.03 12.18
C ILE A 63 2.22 -3.55 10.75
N LEU A 64 1.09 -3.96 10.17
CA LEU A 64 0.99 -4.50 8.83
C LEU A 64 0.50 -3.42 7.87
N ILE A 65 1.31 -3.10 6.87
CA ILE A 65 1.07 -2.02 5.89
C ILE A 65 0.76 -2.66 4.54
N HIS A 66 -0.47 -2.50 4.06
CA HIS A 66 -0.90 -3.14 2.83
C HIS A 66 -0.35 -2.47 1.56
N SER A 67 -0.52 -3.12 0.42
CA SER A 67 -0.04 -2.69 -0.90
C SER A 67 -0.86 -1.52 -1.49
N PHE A 68 -0.39 -0.97 -2.63
CA PHE A 68 -1.07 0.07 -3.40
C PHE A 68 -2.53 -0.28 -3.73
N ASN A 69 -2.79 -1.52 -4.14
CA ASN A 69 -4.12 -2.05 -4.43
C ASN A 69 -4.72 -2.86 -3.28
N GLY A 70 -4.11 -2.80 -2.08
CA GLY A 70 -4.56 -3.53 -0.91
C GLY A 70 -5.56 -2.77 -0.06
N PHE A 71 -5.93 -3.42 1.01
CA PHE A 71 -6.76 -2.95 2.11
C PHE A 71 -6.40 -3.79 3.34
N LEU A 72 -6.86 -3.43 4.53
CA LEU A 72 -6.40 -4.09 5.77
C LEU A 72 -6.65 -5.60 5.80
N GLU A 73 -7.74 -6.10 5.17
CA GLU A 73 -8.01 -7.54 5.08
C GLU A 73 -7.06 -8.31 4.17
N SER A 74 -6.19 -7.62 3.38
CA SER A 74 -5.11 -8.27 2.62
C SER A 74 -4.13 -9.02 3.54
N TRP A 75 -4.15 -8.72 4.83
CA TRP A 75 -3.32 -9.35 5.85
C TRP A 75 -4.04 -10.43 6.66
N ALA A 76 -5.33 -10.68 6.39
CA ALA A 76 -6.11 -11.66 7.16
C ALA A 76 -5.42 -13.03 7.30
N PRO A 77 -4.79 -13.61 6.25
CA PRO A 77 -4.12 -14.91 6.38
C PRO A 77 -2.88 -14.93 7.29
N ASN A 78 -2.39 -13.74 7.69
CA ASN A 78 -1.12 -13.60 8.41
C ASN A 78 -1.31 -13.20 9.88
N VAL A 79 -2.48 -12.67 10.24
CA VAL A 79 -2.74 -12.09 11.56
C VAL A 79 -2.62 -13.12 12.68
N ASP A 80 -3.33 -14.26 12.57
CA ASP A 80 -3.42 -15.24 13.65
C ASP A 80 -2.06 -15.83 13.98
N SER A 81 -1.21 -16.08 12.97
CA SER A 81 0.16 -16.57 13.18
C SER A 81 0.99 -15.62 14.03
N LEU A 82 0.90 -14.32 13.78
CA LEU A 82 1.62 -13.30 14.54
C LEU A 82 1.05 -13.13 15.96
N VAL A 83 -0.27 -13.20 16.13
CA VAL A 83 -0.91 -13.15 17.46
C VAL A 83 -0.50 -14.35 18.29
N ASN A 84 -0.50 -15.55 17.70
CA ASN A 84 -0.08 -16.78 18.36
C ASN A 84 1.43 -16.78 18.70
N ALA A 85 2.23 -16.02 17.93
CA ALA A 85 3.64 -15.79 18.25
C ALA A 85 3.84 -14.73 19.37
N GLY A 86 2.77 -14.16 19.93
CA GLY A 86 2.79 -13.23 21.06
C GLY A 86 2.93 -11.76 20.68
N TYR A 87 2.57 -11.37 19.45
CA TYR A 87 2.57 -9.97 19.02
C TYR A 87 1.19 -9.33 19.12
N ARG A 88 1.15 -8.06 19.50
CA ARG A 88 0.02 -7.18 19.23
C ARG A 88 0.07 -6.78 17.76
N VAL A 89 -0.87 -7.26 16.98
CA VAL A 89 -0.91 -7.06 15.53
C VAL A 89 -1.89 -5.94 15.18
N VAL A 90 -1.43 -4.97 14.43
CA VAL A 90 -2.23 -3.83 13.97
C VAL A 90 -2.25 -3.80 12.45
N VAL A 91 -3.44 -3.80 11.87
CA VAL A 91 -3.67 -3.61 10.45
C VAL A 91 -4.47 -2.32 10.23
N TYR A 92 -4.23 -1.60 9.18
CA TYR A 92 -4.98 -0.36 8.88
C TYR A 92 -5.11 -0.14 7.38
N ASP A 93 -6.13 0.60 6.98
CA ASP A 93 -6.30 1.05 5.60
C ASP A 93 -5.48 2.32 5.38
N LEU A 94 -4.63 2.33 4.37
CA LEU A 94 -3.95 3.53 3.89
C LEU A 94 -4.98 4.58 3.44
N PHE A 95 -4.68 5.86 3.61
CA PHE A 95 -5.48 6.91 2.99
C PHE A 95 -5.71 6.64 1.51
N GLY A 96 -6.93 6.86 1.06
CA GLY A 96 -7.33 6.56 -0.31
C GLY A 96 -7.73 5.09 -0.57
N ARG A 97 -7.63 4.21 0.42
CA ARG A 97 -7.87 2.76 0.29
C ARG A 97 -8.87 2.28 1.35
N GLY A 98 -9.43 1.08 1.12
CA GLY A 98 -10.37 0.45 2.03
C GLY A 98 -11.46 1.40 2.49
N LEU A 99 -11.64 1.55 3.80
CA LEU A 99 -12.58 2.49 4.41
C LEU A 99 -11.90 3.69 5.09
N SER A 100 -10.59 3.90 4.93
CA SER A 100 -9.94 5.15 5.35
C SER A 100 -10.36 6.33 4.46
N ASP A 101 -10.17 7.55 4.93
CA ASP A 101 -10.51 8.76 4.18
C ASP A 101 -9.68 8.92 2.90
N ARG A 102 -10.21 9.77 2.02
CA ARG A 102 -9.58 10.16 0.76
C ARG A 102 -9.33 11.66 0.74
N PRO A 103 -8.36 12.17 1.57
CA PRO A 103 -8.09 13.60 1.62
C PRO A 103 -7.75 14.18 0.24
N HIS A 104 -8.13 15.45 0.02
CA HIS A 104 -7.80 16.21 -1.18
C HIS A 104 -6.38 16.79 -1.06
N LYS A 105 -5.37 15.89 -1.09
CA LYS A 105 -3.94 16.20 -1.00
C LYS A 105 -3.15 15.35 -1.97
N ASP A 106 -1.88 15.68 -2.16
CA ASP A 106 -0.94 14.81 -2.85
C ASP A 106 -0.67 13.56 -2.02
N TYR A 107 -0.80 12.42 -2.66
CA TYR A 107 -0.57 11.12 -2.03
C TYR A 107 0.92 10.77 -2.14
N ASP A 108 1.73 11.60 -1.50
CA ASP A 108 3.18 11.41 -1.38
C ASP A 108 3.54 10.55 -0.14
N LEU A 109 4.82 10.25 0.02
CA LEU A 109 5.28 9.50 1.19
C LEU A 109 5.05 10.25 2.51
N THR A 110 5.02 11.59 2.48
CA THR A 110 4.79 12.39 3.68
C THR A 110 3.39 12.16 4.25
N LEU A 111 2.37 12.09 3.38
CA LEU A 111 0.99 11.79 3.78
C LEU A 111 0.90 10.42 4.47
N PHE A 112 1.48 9.37 3.86
CA PHE A 112 1.44 8.01 4.41
C PHE A 112 2.28 7.87 5.68
N GLN A 113 3.43 8.52 5.78
CA GLN A 113 4.24 8.57 7.00
C GLN A 113 3.50 9.25 8.15
N THR A 114 2.82 10.37 7.86
CA THR A 114 2.02 11.10 8.87
C THR A 114 0.88 10.23 9.38
N GLN A 115 0.23 9.47 8.50
CA GLN A 115 -0.79 8.50 8.89
C GLN A 115 -0.23 7.41 9.80
N LEU A 116 0.89 6.80 9.42
CA LEU A 116 1.55 5.75 10.19
C LEU A 116 2.06 6.26 11.55
N ASP A 117 2.68 7.44 11.58
CA ASP A 117 3.17 8.05 12.83
C ASP A 117 2.00 8.37 13.79
N SER A 118 0.90 8.86 13.26
CA SER A 118 -0.31 9.13 14.04
C SER A 118 -0.91 7.84 14.62
N LEU A 119 -0.88 6.74 13.85
CA LEU A 119 -1.30 5.42 14.34
C LEU A 119 -0.38 4.93 15.46
N ILE A 120 0.94 4.97 15.28
CA ILE A 120 1.93 4.57 16.30
C ILE A 120 1.74 5.36 17.59
N ARG A 121 1.55 6.67 17.49
CA ARG A 121 1.25 7.52 18.67
C ARG A 121 -0.08 7.15 19.33
N LYS A 122 -1.13 6.92 18.56
CA LYS A 122 -2.44 6.49 19.05
C LYS A 122 -2.36 5.18 19.83
N LEU A 123 -1.51 4.24 19.37
CA LEU A 123 -1.29 2.94 20.02
C LEU A 123 -0.44 3.02 21.29
N GLY A 124 0.22 4.16 21.55
CA GLY A 124 1.19 4.32 22.62
C GLY A 124 2.41 3.39 22.46
N ALA A 125 2.68 2.91 21.24
CA ALA A 125 3.80 2.03 20.98
C ALA A 125 5.11 2.83 20.93
N LYS A 126 6.13 2.35 21.65
CA LYS A 126 7.45 2.99 21.66
C LYS A 126 8.27 2.53 20.45
N ASN A 127 8.37 1.23 20.29
CA ASN A 127 9.07 0.57 19.20
C ASN A 127 8.15 -0.43 18.52
N VAL A 128 8.26 -0.56 17.21
CA VAL A 128 7.37 -1.41 16.41
C VAL A 128 8.17 -2.22 15.38
N HIS A 129 7.66 -3.40 15.06
CA HIS A 129 8.03 -4.11 13.85
C HIS A 129 7.10 -3.64 12.72
N LEU A 130 7.65 -3.24 11.59
CA LEU A 130 6.86 -2.90 10.41
C LEU A 130 6.95 -4.04 9.39
N ILE A 131 5.81 -4.51 8.95
CA ILE A 131 5.70 -5.49 7.87
C ILE A 131 4.90 -4.85 6.74
N GLY A 132 5.57 -4.56 5.63
CA GLY A 132 4.94 -3.96 4.45
C GLY A 132 4.73 -4.98 3.34
N SER A 133 3.67 -4.79 2.54
CA SER A 133 3.48 -5.49 1.27
C SER A 133 3.55 -4.51 0.12
N SER A 134 4.36 -4.81 -0.91
CA SER A 134 4.46 -4.01 -2.13
C SER A 134 4.78 -2.53 -1.84
N PHE A 135 3.87 -1.61 -2.12
CA PHE A 135 4.01 -0.19 -1.77
C PHE A 135 4.09 0.04 -0.26
N GLY A 136 3.47 -0.82 0.56
CA GLY A 136 3.63 -0.81 2.01
C GLY A 136 5.08 -0.99 2.46
N CYS A 137 5.90 -1.71 1.68
CA CYS A 137 7.35 -1.82 1.91
C CYS A 137 8.05 -0.47 1.75
N VAL A 138 7.67 0.29 0.72
CA VAL A 138 8.24 1.63 0.46
C VAL A 138 7.91 2.57 1.61
N ILE A 139 6.65 2.55 2.08
CA ILE A 139 6.22 3.36 3.24
C ILE A 139 6.99 2.96 4.50
N ALA A 140 7.10 1.65 4.78
CA ALA A 140 7.81 1.14 5.94
C ALA A 140 9.30 1.51 5.92
N ALA A 141 9.96 1.35 4.77
CA ALA A 141 11.37 1.69 4.58
C ALA A 141 11.62 3.19 4.79
N ASP A 142 10.81 4.03 4.17
CA ASP A 142 10.98 5.48 4.24
C ASP A 142 10.68 6.02 5.65
N TYR A 143 9.65 5.46 6.32
CA TYR A 143 9.37 5.77 7.72
C TYR A 143 10.51 5.34 8.65
N ALA A 144 11.08 4.15 8.46
CA ALA A 144 12.18 3.65 9.29
C ALA A 144 13.46 4.48 9.15
N MET A 145 13.76 4.98 7.96
CA MET A 145 14.89 5.88 7.76
C MET A 145 14.69 7.25 8.42
N LYS A 146 13.45 7.70 8.55
CA LYS A 146 13.11 8.99 9.17
C LYS A 146 13.04 8.90 10.69
N TYR A 147 12.61 7.75 11.24
CA TYR A 147 12.39 7.52 12.67
C TYR A 147 13.01 6.18 13.11
N PRO A 148 14.33 5.98 12.94
CA PRO A 148 14.97 4.70 13.21
C PRO A 148 14.85 4.26 14.67
N GLU A 149 14.74 5.19 15.60
CA GLU A 149 14.58 4.93 17.03
C GLU A 149 13.23 4.26 17.37
N LYS A 150 12.21 4.41 16.50
CA LYS A 150 10.88 3.80 16.70
C LYS A 150 10.77 2.39 16.11
N ILE A 151 11.80 1.92 15.41
CA ILE A 151 11.73 0.68 14.64
C ILE A 151 12.59 -0.42 15.27
N GLU A 152 11.98 -1.58 15.49
CA GLU A 152 12.70 -2.78 15.92
C GLU A 152 13.23 -3.58 14.73
N SER A 153 12.39 -3.86 13.75
CA SER A 153 12.77 -4.56 12.52
C SER A 153 11.81 -4.28 11.38
N LEU A 154 12.22 -4.65 10.18
CA LEU A 154 11.46 -4.49 8.94
C LEU A 154 11.30 -5.83 8.22
N VAL A 155 10.08 -6.13 7.79
CA VAL A 155 9.81 -7.24 6.86
C VAL A 155 9.13 -6.69 5.61
N MET A 156 9.73 -6.92 4.47
CA MET A 156 9.31 -6.41 3.17
C MET A 156 8.78 -7.58 2.32
N VAL A 157 7.48 -7.60 2.05
CA VAL A 157 6.80 -8.69 1.34
C VAL A 157 6.44 -8.25 -0.08
N GLY A 158 7.04 -8.87 -1.10
CA GLY A 158 6.86 -8.51 -2.51
C GLY A 158 7.10 -7.01 -2.77
N PRO A 159 8.28 -6.46 -2.43
CA PRO A 159 8.49 -5.00 -2.40
C PRO A 159 8.36 -4.35 -3.77
N ALA A 160 7.61 -3.24 -3.82
CA ALA A 160 7.51 -2.35 -4.96
C ALA A 160 8.75 -1.44 -5.10
N GLY A 161 8.73 -0.52 -6.05
CA GLY A 161 9.78 0.49 -6.20
C GLY A 161 10.99 0.02 -6.99
N TRP A 162 10.78 -0.87 -7.94
CA TRP A 162 11.80 -1.32 -8.91
C TRP A 162 11.40 -0.83 -10.29
N PRO A 163 12.29 -0.10 -11.00
CA PRO A 163 11.98 0.42 -12.33
C PRO A 163 11.55 -0.68 -13.28
N ASP A 164 10.43 -0.46 -13.95
CA ASP A 164 9.99 -1.28 -15.08
C ASP A 164 10.63 -0.75 -16.38
N GLU A 165 11.15 -1.65 -17.21
CA GLU A 165 11.74 -1.30 -18.51
C GLU A 165 10.72 -0.67 -19.46
N ASN A 166 9.43 -1.00 -19.29
CA ASN A 166 8.33 -0.41 -20.06
C ASN A 166 7.96 1.00 -19.63
N GLY A 167 8.48 1.45 -18.49
CA GLY A 167 8.30 2.78 -17.99
C GLY A 167 6.87 3.10 -17.54
N ARG A 168 6.70 4.31 -17.03
CA ARG A 168 5.40 4.85 -16.63
C ARG A 168 4.66 5.39 -17.85
N ASN A 169 3.36 5.16 -17.91
CA ASN A 169 2.52 5.78 -18.93
C ASN A 169 2.44 7.30 -18.70
N GLN A 170 3.20 8.06 -19.47
CA GLN A 170 3.33 9.52 -19.37
C GLN A 170 1.98 10.25 -19.55
N LEU A 171 0.99 9.64 -20.19
CA LEU A 171 -0.34 10.22 -20.34
C LEU A 171 -1.00 10.50 -18.99
N LEU A 172 -0.70 9.67 -17.98
CA LEU A 172 -1.25 9.84 -16.63
C LEU A 172 -0.66 11.07 -15.91
N ASP A 173 0.48 11.58 -16.37
CA ASP A 173 1.13 12.77 -15.80
C ASP A 173 0.58 14.08 -16.36
N ILE A 174 -0.13 14.03 -17.50
CA ILE A 174 -0.72 15.22 -18.09
C ILE A 174 -1.91 15.66 -17.22
N PRO A 175 -1.84 16.87 -16.60
CA PRO A 175 -2.98 17.40 -15.82
C PRO A 175 -4.27 17.40 -16.65
N ILE A 176 -5.40 17.20 -15.99
CA ILE A 176 -6.73 17.08 -16.56
C ILE A 176 -6.92 15.83 -17.43
N VAL A 177 -6.01 15.53 -18.35
CA VAL A 177 -6.12 14.35 -19.22
C VAL A 177 -6.00 13.08 -18.40
N GLY A 178 -4.93 12.94 -17.61
CA GLY A 178 -4.75 11.80 -16.71
C GLY A 178 -5.86 11.69 -15.68
N ASP A 179 -6.33 12.82 -15.15
CA ASP A 179 -7.44 12.85 -14.18
C ASP A 179 -8.73 12.32 -14.80
N LEU A 180 -9.08 12.74 -16.02
CA LEU A 180 -10.23 12.21 -16.77
C LEU A 180 -10.09 10.73 -17.07
N VAL A 181 -8.94 10.33 -17.63
CA VAL A 181 -8.69 8.91 -17.96
C VAL A 181 -8.83 8.06 -16.70
N PHE A 182 -8.24 8.47 -15.58
CA PHE A 182 -8.29 7.68 -14.37
C PHE A 182 -9.66 7.75 -13.65
N HIS A 183 -10.35 8.87 -13.75
CA HIS A 183 -11.71 9.00 -13.23
C HIS A 183 -12.65 7.99 -13.89
N TYR A 184 -12.66 7.94 -15.23
CA TYR A 184 -13.59 7.08 -15.97
C TYR A 184 -13.10 5.64 -16.15
N PHE A 185 -11.81 5.42 -16.29
CA PHE A 185 -11.22 4.12 -16.64
C PHE A 185 -10.25 3.57 -15.60
N GLY A 186 -9.99 4.27 -14.49
CA GLY A 186 -8.98 3.87 -13.51
C GLY A 186 -9.23 2.48 -12.91
N LYS A 187 -10.48 2.13 -12.63
CA LYS A 187 -10.86 0.79 -12.14
C LYS A 187 -10.59 -0.29 -13.20
N GLN A 188 -10.96 -0.03 -14.44
CA GLN A 188 -10.73 -0.93 -15.58
C GLN A 188 -9.24 -1.09 -15.88
N ILE A 189 -8.44 -0.06 -15.64
CA ILE A 189 -6.97 -0.10 -15.80
C ILE A 189 -6.33 -0.91 -14.66
N LEU A 190 -6.83 -0.77 -13.43
CA LEU A 190 -6.23 -1.38 -12.25
C LEU A 190 -6.67 -2.83 -12.03
N LYS A 191 -7.93 -3.19 -12.34
CA LYS A 191 -8.47 -4.54 -12.08
C LYS A 191 -7.64 -5.66 -12.71
N PRO A 192 -7.27 -5.63 -14.00
CA PRO A 192 -6.43 -6.66 -14.58
C PRO A 192 -5.06 -6.80 -13.90
N LYS A 193 -4.51 -5.69 -13.37
CA LYS A 193 -3.25 -5.72 -12.61
C LYS A 193 -3.43 -6.43 -11.27
N VAL A 194 -4.54 -6.17 -10.57
CA VAL A 194 -4.87 -6.85 -9.31
C VAL A 194 -5.03 -8.35 -9.53
N GLU A 195 -5.69 -8.76 -10.62
CA GLU A 195 -5.84 -10.16 -11.00
C GLU A 195 -4.48 -10.79 -11.34
N ALA A 196 -3.63 -10.10 -12.12
CA ALA A 196 -2.30 -10.57 -12.52
C ALA A 196 -1.29 -10.64 -11.34
N TYR A 197 -1.62 -10.10 -10.18
CA TYR A 197 -0.81 -10.26 -8.97
C TYR A 197 -0.93 -11.64 -8.33
N PHE A 198 -1.89 -12.46 -8.77
CA PHE A 198 -2.05 -13.85 -8.39
C PHE A 198 -1.61 -14.78 -9.53
N LEU A 199 -1.04 -15.94 -9.21
CA LEU A 199 -0.80 -17.00 -10.20
C LEU A 199 -2.11 -17.58 -10.72
N GLU A 200 -3.07 -17.79 -9.81
CA GLU A 200 -4.38 -18.34 -10.11
C GLU A 200 -5.47 -17.41 -9.56
N PRO A 201 -5.84 -16.33 -10.30
CA PRO A 201 -6.81 -15.34 -9.82
C PRO A 201 -8.16 -15.93 -9.43
N SER A 202 -8.59 -17.01 -10.10
CA SER A 202 -9.86 -17.68 -9.84
C SER A 202 -9.95 -18.27 -8.41
N LYS A 203 -8.84 -18.61 -7.80
CA LYS A 203 -8.78 -19.09 -6.40
C LYS A 203 -8.92 -17.96 -5.38
N HIS A 204 -8.85 -16.71 -5.82
CA HIS A 204 -8.86 -15.51 -4.98
C HIS A 204 -10.01 -14.56 -5.35
N SER A 205 -11.13 -15.10 -5.87
CA SER A 205 -12.28 -14.33 -6.30
C SER A 205 -12.87 -13.45 -5.21
N GLU A 206 -12.91 -13.92 -3.96
CA GLU A 206 -13.39 -13.16 -2.81
C GLU A 206 -12.54 -11.89 -2.57
N PHE A 207 -11.21 -12.00 -2.70
CA PHE A 207 -10.32 -10.84 -2.60
C PHE A 207 -10.59 -9.84 -3.73
N ILE A 208 -10.74 -10.32 -4.96
CA ILE A 208 -10.99 -9.48 -6.14
C ILE A 208 -12.36 -8.79 -6.04
N GLU A 209 -13.39 -9.48 -5.54
CA GLU A 209 -14.71 -8.89 -5.28
C GLU A 209 -14.64 -7.80 -4.20
N LYS A 210 -13.92 -8.05 -3.11
CA LYS A 210 -13.71 -7.06 -2.04
C LYS A 210 -12.95 -5.85 -2.57
N TRP A 211 -11.90 -6.06 -3.37
CA TRP A 211 -11.20 -4.97 -4.05
C TRP A 211 -12.14 -4.18 -4.97
N THR A 212 -12.99 -4.85 -5.72
CA THR A 212 -13.98 -4.23 -6.60
C THR A 212 -14.93 -3.33 -5.80
N THR A 213 -15.37 -3.79 -4.64
CA THR A 213 -16.21 -3.02 -3.71
C THR A 213 -15.46 -1.77 -3.21
N PHE A 214 -14.26 -1.93 -2.65
CA PHE A 214 -13.49 -0.80 -2.13
C PHE A 214 -13.07 0.21 -3.20
N SER A 215 -12.79 -0.28 -4.42
CA SER A 215 -12.47 0.58 -5.56
C SER A 215 -13.67 1.36 -6.11
N SER A 216 -14.89 0.98 -5.73
CA SER A 216 -16.11 1.66 -6.13
C SER A 216 -16.43 2.90 -5.28
N TYR A 217 -15.82 3.03 -4.10
CA TYR A 217 -16.05 4.19 -3.26
C TYR A 217 -15.48 5.46 -3.90
N PRO A 218 -16.19 6.59 -3.74
CA PRO A 218 -15.73 7.90 -4.24
C PRO A 218 -14.31 8.23 -3.81
N GLY A 219 -13.54 8.87 -4.67
CA GLY A 219 -12.16 9.27 -4.41
C GLY A 219 -11.11 8.17 -4.58
N PHE A 220 -11.49 6.91 -4.82
CA PHE A 220 -10.51 5.83 -5.01
C PHE A 220 -9.62 6.10 -6.24
N THR A 221 -10.18 6.36 -7.39
CA THR A 221 -9.40 6.59 -8.63
C THR A 221 -8.53 7.84 -8.53
N ARG A 222 -9.07 8.93 -7.94
CA ARG A 222 -8.29 10.15 -7.68
C ARG A 222 -7.08 9.86 -6.79
N SER A 223 -7.29 9.22 -5.64
CA SER A 223 -6.22 8.89 -4.70
C SER A 223 -5.20 7.90 -5.30
N ALA A 224 -5.66 6.95 -6.12
CA ALA A 224 -4.79 6.01 -6.82
C ALA A 224 -3.89 6.74 -7.84
N LEU A 225 -4.46 7.62 -8.66
CA LEU A 225 -3.68 8.41 -9.61
C LEU A 225 -2.69 9.33 -8.89
N SER A 226 -3.14 10.01 -7.83
CA SER A 226 -2.26 10.87 -7.03
C SER A 226 -1.10 10.07 -6.41
N THR A 227 -1.36 8.86 -5.89
CA THR A 227 -0.28 7.98 -5.39
C THR A 227 0.72 7.62 -6.51
N LEU A 228 0.24 7.31 -7.72
CA LEU A 228 1.11 7.01 -8.85
C LEU A 228 1.95 8.22 -9.30
N ARG A 229 1.42 9.43 -9.17
CA ARG A 229 2.10 10.68 -9.54
C ARG A 229 3.15 11.10 -8.51
N TYR A 230 2.83 11.02 -7.23
CA TYR A 230 3.60 11.68 -6.16
C TYR A 230 4.33 10.72 -5.24
N SER A 231 4.05 9.42 -5.30
CA SER A 231 4.79 8.40 -4.54
C SER A 231 5.66 7.53 -5.45
N PRO A 232 6.82 7.07 -4.97
CA PRO A 232 7.77 6.28 -5.75
C PRO A 232 7.36 4.79 -5.82
N VAL A 233 6.11 4.52 -6.22
CA VAL A 233 5.56 3.16 -6.34
C VAL A 233 6.34 2.34 -7.37
N LEU A 234 6.75 2.98 -8.47
CA LEU A 234 7.39 2.32 -9.60
C LEU A 234 8.92 2.41 -9.55
N ASP A 235 9.48 3.39 -8.85
CA ASP A 235 10.93 3.52 -8.66
C ASP A 235 11.26 4.14 -7.30
N TYR A 236 11.77 3.31 -6.42
CA TYR A 236 12.29 3.70 -5.11
C TYR A 236 13.77 3.32 -4.96
N SER A 237 14.49 3.15 -6.06
CA SER A 237 15.88 2.67 -6.07
C SER A 237 16.81 3.46 -5.17
N ALA A 238 16.64 4.79 -5.12
CA ALA A 238 17.40 5.65 -4.22
C ALA A 238 17.07 5.38 -2.73
N GLY A 239 15.80 5.10 -2.42
CA GLY A 239 15.38 4.74 -1.07
C GLY A 239 15.93 3.38 -0.63
N TRP A 240 15.89 2.37 -1.51
CA TRP A 240 16.49 1.06 -1.22
C TRP A 240 17.99 1.15 -0.91
N ARG A 241 18.72 2.01 -1.64
CA ARG A 241 20.15 2.25 -1.34
C ARG A 241 20.34 2.85 0.05
N ARG A 242 19.56 3.89 0.38
CA ARG A 242 19.62 4.54 1.70
C ARG A 242 19.21 3.59 2.83
N LEU A 243 18.23 2.70 2.59
CA LEU A 243 17.81 1.69 3.56
C LEU A 243 18.98 0.76 3.92
N GLY A 244 19.92 0.51 2.99
CA GLY A 244 21.12 -0.29 3.23
C GLY A 244 22.08 0.32 4.26
N GLU A 245 21.95 1.61 4.54
CA GLU A 245 22.74 2.32 5.56
C GLU A 245 22.12 2.19 6.96
N LEU A 246 20.88 1.72 7.04
CA LEU A 246 20.16 1.58 8.29
C LEU A 246 20.60 0.31 9.03
N ASN A 247 21.17 0.47 10.23
CA ASN A 247 21.57 -0.64 11.08
C ASN A 247 20.37 -1.21 11.85
N LYS A 248 19.44 -1.81 11.13
CA LYS A 248 18.27 -2.52 11.68
C LYS A 248 18.14 -3.89 11.01
N PRO A 249 17.53 -4.87 11.66
CA PRO A 249 17.22 -6.13 11.02
C PRO A 249 16.17 -5.95 9.94
N ILE A 250 16.47 -6.48 8.75
CA ILE A 250 15.60 -6.39 7.58
C ILE A 250 15.48 -7.76 6.93
N ALA A 251 14.25 -8.18 6.63
CA ALA A 251 13.97 -9.33 5.78
C ALA A 251 13.15 -8.93 4.55
N PHE A 252 13.43 -9.59 3.44
CA PHE A 252 12.65 -9.52 2.21
C PHE A 252 12.08 -10.91 1.91
N ILE A 253 10.78 -10.99 1.75
CA ILE A 253 10.05 -12.21 1.40
C ILE A 253 9.41 -11.96 0.03
N TRP A 254 9.69 -12.81 -0.95
CA TRP A 254 9.34 -12.52 -2.33
C TRP A 254 8.84 -13.76 -3.07
N GLY A 255 7.72 -13.65 -3.78
CA GLY A 255 7.25 -14.69 -4.68
C GLY A 255 8.18 -14.84 -5.88
N LYS A 256 8.63 -16.06 -6.16
CA LYS A 256 9.58 -16.32 -7.27
C LYS A 256 8.95 -16.11 -8.64
N GLN A 257 7.62 -16.17 -8.74
CA GLN A 257 6.86 -15.94 -9.96
C GLN A 257 6.25 -14.54 -10.06
N ASP A 258 6.70 -13.59 -9.22
CA ASP A 258 6.27 -12.19 -9.30
C ASP A 258 6.71 -11.58 -10.64
N VAL A 259 5.71 -11.27 -11.48
CA VAL A 259 5.93 -10.61 -12.79
C VAL A 259 5.81 -9.10 -12.70
N SER A 260 5.23 -8.57 -11.62
CA SER A 260 5.03 -7.13 -11.43
C SER A 260 6.29 -6.44 -10.93
N PHE A 261 6.96 -7.07 -9.98
CA PHE A 261 8.29 -6.69 -9.50
C PHE A 261 9.14 -7.98 -9.45
N PRO A 262 9.83 -8.31 -10.55
CA PRO A 262 10.46 -9.62 -10.70
C PRO A 262 11.44 -9.98 -9.57
N TYR A 263 11.40 -11.25 -9.16
CA TYR A 263 12.29 -11.82 -8.14
C TYR A 263 13.78 -11.59 -8.44
N SER A 264 14.15 -11.44 -9.71
CA SER A 264 15.52 -11.11 -10.15
C SER A 264 16.06 -9.80 -9.55
N ASN A 265 15.17 -8.89 -9.09
CA ASN A 265 15.57 -7.68 -8.38
C ASN A 265 16.29 -7.98 -7.04
N THR A 266 16.12 -9.18 -6.47
CA THR A 266 16.87 -9.63 -5.29
C THR A 266 18.38 -9.59 -5.49
N THR A 267 18.87 -9.79 -6.73
CA THR A 267 20.29 -9.64 -7.07
C THR A 267 20.80 -8.20 -6.91
N LYS A 268 19.96 -7.22 -7.25
CA LYS A 268 20.28 -5.80 -7.02
C LYS A 268 20.17 -5.46 -5.53
N LEU A 269 19.11 -5.96 -4.90
CA LEU A 269 18.82 -5.73 -3.50
C LEU A 269 19.93 -6.24 -2.57
N SER A 270 20.45 -7.45 -2.79
CA SER A 270 21.53 -8.03 -1.99
C SER A 270 22.83 -7.22 -2.03
N LYS A 271 23.05 -6.46 -3.11
CA LYS A 271 24.19 -5.53 -3.21
C LYS A 271 23.94 -4.20 -2.47
N LEU A 272 22.67 -3.74 -2.46
CA LEU A 272 22.29 -2.49 -1.80
C LEU A 272 22.14 -2.67 -0.29
N ILE A 273 21.63 -3.83 0.15
CA ILE A 273 21.35 -4.12 1.56
C ILE A 273 21.95 -5.51 1.90
N PRO A 274 23.27 -5.63 2.00
CA PRO A 274 23.94 -6.94 2.13
C PRO A 274 23.64 -7.66 3.45
N HIS A 275 23.18 -6.95 4.48
CA HIS A 275 22.80 -7.51 5.77
C HIS A 275 21.34 -7.98 5.83
N ALA A 276 20.53 -7.71 4.79
CA ALA A 276 19.15 -8.15 4.77
C ALA A 276 19.06 -9.66 4.48
N ARG A 277 18.12 -10.33 5.17
CA ARG A 277 17.72 -11.70 4.85
C ARG A 277 16.77 -11.69 3.66
N ILE A 278 17.08 -12.44 2.61
CA ILE A 278 16.24 -12.57 1.41
C ILE A 278 15.67 -13.99 1.36
N ILE A 279 14.35 -14.11 1.27
CA ILE A 279 13.60 -15.37 1.30
C ILE A 279 12.71 -15.41 0.05
N GLY A 280 13.01 -16.35 -0.86
CA GLY A 280 12.18 -16.61 -2.04
C GLY A 280 11.15 -17.68 -1.77
N ILE A 281 9.90 -17.41 -2.10
CA ILE A 281 8.77 -18.33 -1.94
C ILE A 281 8.38 -18.90 -3.30
N ASP A 282 8.35 -20.21 -3.41
CA ASP A 282 7.92 -20.91 -4.62
C ASP A 282 6.39 -20.90 -4.74
N ASN A 283 5.90 -21.02 -5.95
CA ASN A 283 4.47 -21.05 -6.27
C ASN A 283 3.71 -19.82 -5.74
N ALA A 284 4.32 -18.65 -5.88
CA ALA A 284 3.73 -17.38 -5.48
C ALA A 284 4.13 -16.27 -6.43
N ALA A 285 3.16 -15.44 -6.80
CA ALA A 285 3.35 -14.19 -7.52
C ALA A 285 3.50 -12.99 -6.56
N HIS A 286 2.89 -11.85 -6.89
CA HIS A 286 3.06 -10.61 -6.13
C HIS A 286 2.31 -10.61 -4.78
N TRP A 287 1.12 -11.23 -4.72
CA TRP A 287 0.35 -11.39 -3.48
C TRP A 287 0.84 -12.57 -2.63
N VAL A 288 2.16 -12.72 -2.47
CA VAL A 288 2.80 -13.87 -1.83
C VAL A 288 2.27 -14.16 -0.41
N ASN A 289 1.94 -13.11 0.36
CA ASN A 289 1.38 -13.25 1.71
C ASN A 289 -0.05 -13.82 1.73
N ILE A 290 -0.73 -13.85 0.59
CA ILE A 290 -2.05 -14.41 0.43
C ILE A 290 -1.95 -15.80 -0.21
N GLU A 291 -1.17 -15.94 -1.28
CA GLU A 291 -1.04 -17.19 -2.04
C GLU A 291 -0.31 -18.29 -1.26
N GLN A 292 0.71 -17.92 -0.51
CA GLN A 292 1.56 -18.85 0.27
C GLN A 292 1.65 -18.38 1.73
N ALA A 293 0.48 -18.10 2.33
CA ALA A 293 0.38 -17.54 3.67
C ALA A 293 1.19 -18.32 4.71
N ASP A 294 1.12 -19.66 4.71
CA ASP A 294 1.81 -20.51 5.69
C ASP A 294 3.33 -20.38 5.58
N GLN A 295 3.87 -20.35 4.36
CA GLN A 295 5.31 -20.20 4.13
C GLN A 295 5.78 -18.79 4.53
N VAL A 296 4.99 -17.76 4.20
CA VAL A 296 5.28 -16.37 4.59
C VAL A 296 5.20 -16.20 6.10
N ASN A 297 4.18 -16.77 6.75
CA ASN A 297 4.01 -16.75 8.20
C ASN A 297 5.19 -17.42 8.92
N GLY A 298 5.64 -18.58 8.42
CA GLY A 298 6.82 -19.26 8.93
C GLY A 298 8.08 -18.40 8.81
N ALA A 299 8.29 -17.79 7.63
CA ALA A 299 9.44 -16.93 7.38
C ALA A 299 9.45 -15.68 8.26
N ILE A 300 8.30 -15.04 8.46
CA ILE A 300 8.15 -13.88 9.35
C ILE A 300 8.43 -14.31 10.80
N GLY A 301 7.80 -15.40 11.26
CA GLY A 301 7.95 -15.91 12.61
C GLY A 301 9.41 -16.26 12.95
N GLU A 302 10.10 -16.96 12.04
CA GLU A 302 11.52 -17.27 12.19
C GLU A 302 12.38 -16.00 12.27
N PHE A 303 12.14 -15.03 11.38
CA PHE A 303 12.90 -13.78 11.38
C PHE A 303 12.70 -12.97 12.67
N LEU A 304 11.46 -12.86 13.15
CA LEU A 304 11.16 -12.10 14.37
C LEU A 304 11.65 -12.81 15.65
N SER A 305 11.73 -14.15 15.66
CA SER A 305 12.16 -14.92 16.83
C SER A 305 13.67 -14.86 17.10
N VAL A 306 14.50 -14.65 16.09
CA VAL A 306 15.98 -14.55 16.24
C VAL A 306 16.40 -13.39 17.17
N LYS A 307 15.48 -12.52 17.55
CA LYS A 307 15.71 -11.35 18.41
C LYS A 307 15.24 -11.52 19.86
N ARG A 308 14.60 -12.63 20.15
CA ARG A 308 14.27 -13.03 21.54
C ARG A 308 15.36 -13.91 22.08
#